data_39f3c695bfcae97984836d699730f6f9
#
_entry.id   39f3c695bfcae97984836d699730f6f9
#
_cell.length_a   1.000
_cell.length_b   1.000
_cell.length_c   1.000
_cell.angle_alpha   90.00
_cell.angle_beta   90.00
_cell.angle_gamma   90.00
#
_symmetry.space_group_name_H-M   'P 1'
#
loop_
_entity.id
_entity.type
_entity.pdbx_description
1 polymer ?
#
loop_
_entity_poly.entity_id
_entity_poly.type
_entity_poly.pdbx_seq_one_letter_code
_entity_poly.pdbx_strand_id
1 'polypeptide(L)'
;TRLQMTWLAPGHPSSLEPGRRPRTTLTPTLTLRDGRPWFAMGSPGGDQQDQWQLLALLRMIVGGYRAQEAIDAPGLHSTALPESFWPRTWTPAGAVVEDRLGEAA
;
A
#
# COMPACT_ATOMS: atom_id res chain seq x y z
N THR A 1 14.22 9.58 0.50
CA THR A 1 15.26 8.58 0.19
C THR A 1 15.06 7.30 0.98
N ARG A 2 15.56 6.16 0.51
CA ARG A 2 15.42 4.84 1.15
C ARG A 2 16.02 4.78 2.56
N LEU A 3 17.05 5.57 2.84
CA LEU A 3 17.67 5.62 4.15
C LEU A 3 16.73 6.09 5.27
N GLN A 4 15.70 6.87 4.97
CA GLN A 4 14.69 7.27 5.94
C GLN A 4 13.87 6.10 6.51
N MET A 5 13.88 4.95 5.82
CA MET A 5 13.20 3.73 6.25
C MET A 5 14.06 2.84 7.14
N THR A 6 15.36 3.12 7.25
CA THR A 6 16.27 2.35 8.09
C THR A 6 16.28 2.86 9.53
N TRP A 7 16.68 1.99 10.45
CA TRP A 7 16.88 2.31 11.86
C TRP A 7 18.37 2.38 12.17
N LEU A 8 18.74 3.29 13.04
CA LEU A 8 20.12 3.43 13.52
C LEU A 8 20.36 2.67 14.83
N ALA A 9 19.31 2.19 15.46
CA ALA A 9 19.42 1.43 16.70
C ALA A 9 20.06 0.05 16.44
N PRO A 10 21.17 -0.29 17.12
CA PRO A 10 21.81 -1.59 16.98
C PRO A 10 20.84 -2.74 17.30
N GLY A 11 20.86 -3.79 16.47
CA GLY A 11 20.01 -4.98 16.66
C GLY A 11 18.54 -4.82 16.24
N HIS A 12 18.11 -3.64 15.79
CA HIS A 12 16.76 -3.48 15.27
C HIS A 12 16.61 -4.25 13.94
N PRO A 13 15.49 -4.96 13.70
CA PRO A 13 15.28 -5.75 12.47
C PRO A 13 15.46 -4.96 11.15
N SER A 14 15.24 -3.67 11.17
CA SER A 14 15.40 -2.75 10.03
C SER A 14 16.67 -1.89 10.12
N SER A 15 17.67 -2.28 10.93
CA SER A 15 18.96 -1.58 10.98
C SER A 15 19.68 -1.69 9.64
N LEU A 16 20.42 -0.64 9.30
CA LEU A 16 21.27 -0.62 8.12
C LEU A 16 22.51 -1.51 8.38
N GLU A 17 22.57 -2.62 7.71
CA GLU A 17 23.69 -3.57 7.80
C GLU A 17 24.13 -4.00 6.40
N PRO A 18 25.46 -4.13 6.15
CA PRO A 18 25.95 -4.64 4.87
C PRO A 18 25.38 -6.03 4.53
N GLY A 19 24.99 -6.23 3.28
CA GLY A 19 24.44 -7.52 2.81
C GLY A 19 23.01 -7.82 3.24
N ARG A 20 22.38 -6.98 4.04
CA ARG A 20 21.01 -7.16 4.50
C ARG A 20 20.03 -6.43 3.59
N ARG A 21 18.88 -7.05 3.30
CA ARG A 21 17.80 -6.40 2.54
C ARG A 21 17.18 -5.28 3.39
N PRO A 22 17.12 -4.05 2.88
CA PRO A 22 16.42 -2.98 3.56
C PRO A 22 14.90 -3.19 3.48
N ARG A 23 14.18 -2.57 4.41
CA ARG A 23 12.72 -2.41 4.29
C ARG A 23 12.37 -1.68 3.00
N THR A 24 11.26 -2.04 2.39
CA THR A 24 10.71 -1.37 1.21
C THR A 24 9.20 -1.25 1.32
N THR A 25 8.64 -0.22 0.69
CA THR A 25 7.19 -0.05 0.47
C THR A 25 6.78 -0.40 -0.96
N LEU A 26 7.71 -0.93 -1.77
CA LEU A 26 7.38 -1.37 -3.13
C LEU A 26 6.48 -2.60 -3.08
N THR A 27 5.35 -2.53 -3.76
CA THR A 27 4.31 -3.56 -3.79
C THR A 27 3.92 -3.91 -5.24
N PRO A 28 4.87 -4.34 -6.08
CA PRO A 28 4.50 -4.80 -7.43
C PRO A 28 3.63 -6.05 -7.30
N THR A 29 2.48 -6.03 -7.96
CA THR A 29 1.51 -7.11 -7.92
C THR A 29 1.34 -7.72 -9.31
N LEU A 30 1.48 -9.04 -9.39
CA LEU A 30 1.16 -9.83 -10.58
C LEU A 30 0.06 -10.82 -10.22
N THR A 31 -1.04 -10.78 -10.95
CA THR A 31 -2.18 -11.66 -10.75
C THR A 31 -2.24 -12.72 -11.83
N LEU A 32 -2.48 -13.96 -11.41
CA LEU A 32 -2.68 -15.09 -12.30
C LEU A 32 -4.14 -15.57 -12.21
N ARG A 33 -4.69 -15.98 -13.34
CA ARG A 33 -5.98 -16.69 -13.43
C ARG A 33 -5.75 -17.98 -14.21
N ASP A 34 -6.12 -19.10 -13.61
CA ASP A 34 -5.93 -20.45 -14.20
C ASP A 34 -4.47 -20.70 -14.64
N GLY A 35 -3.51 -20.25 -13.81
CA GLY A 35 -2.08 -20.39 -14.08
C GLY A 35 -1.51 -19.46 -15.15
N ARG A 36 -2.30 -18.56 -15.71
CA ARG A 36 -1.86 -17.58 -16.73
C ARG A 36 -1.84 -16.16 -16.19
N PRO A 37 -0.89 -15.31 -16.60
CA PRO A 37 -0.90 -13.90 -16.24
C PRO A 37 -2.23 -13.27 -16.65
N TRP A 38 -2.87 -12.62 -15.69
CA TRP A 38 -4.13 -11.91 -15.90
C TRP A 38 -3.90 -10.42 -15.97
N PHE A 39 -3.30 -9.84 -14.94
CA PHE A 39 -2.86 -8.45 -14.97
C PHE A 39 -1.72 -8.20 -13.97
N ALA A 40 -1.02 -7.09 -14.18
CA ALA A 40 -0.02 -6.57 -13.27
C ALA A 40 -0.41 -5.16 -12.85
N MET A 41 -0.14 -4.79 -11.62
CA MET A 41 -0.38 -3.46 -11.12
C MET A 41 0.68 -3.00 -10.14
N GLY A 42 0.73 -1.70 -9.93
CA GLY A 42 1.55 -1.01 -8.96
C GLY A 42 1.01 0.39 -8.77
N SER A 43 1.46 1.08 -7.75
CA SER A 43 1.13 2.48 -7.50
C SER A 43 2.36 3.25 -7.02
N PRO A 44 2.46 4.55 -7.29
CA PRO A 44 3.36 5.42 -6.55
C PRO A 44 2.86 5.56 -5.11
N GLY A 45 3.74 5.97 -4.19
CA GLY A 45 3.37 6.25 -2.80
C GLY A 45 4.33 5.60 -1.80
N GLY A 46 3.89 5.50 -0.58
CA GLY A 46 4.61 4.95 0.56
C GLY A 46 3.93 3.70 1.12
N ASP A 47 3.64 3.73 2.41
CA ASP A 47 3.05 2.61 3.15
C ASP A 47 1.58 2.31 2.78
N GLN A 48 0.91 3.22 2.06
CA GLN A 48 -0.48 3.05 1.65
C GLN A 48 -0.64 2.26 0.35
N GLN A 49 0.44 1.99 -0.38
CA GLN A 49 0.40 1.34 -1.70
C GLN A 49 -0.33 -0.01 -1.69
N ASP A 50 -0.07 -0.83 -0.69
CA ASP A 50 -0.69 -2.15 -0.52
C ASP A 50 -2.20 -2.04 -0.27
N GLN A 51 -2.64 -1.08 0.53
CA GLN A 51 -4.06 -0.85 0.81
C GLN A 51 -4.80 -0.39 -0.46
N TRP A 52 -4.24 0.56 -1.23
CA TRP A 52 -4.86 1.03 -2.47
C TRP A 52 -4.93 -0.08 -3.53
N GLN A 53 -3.86 -0.86 -3.67
CA GLN A 53 -3.83 -1.99 -4.61
C GLN A 53 -4.81 -3.09 -4.20
N LEU A 54 -4.90 -3.41 -2.90
CA LEU A 54 -5.87 -4.39 -2.39
C LEU A 54 -7.30 -3.95 -2.69
N LEU A 55 -7.61 -2.67 -2.47
CA LEU A 55 -8.94 -2.13 -2.74
C LEU A 55 -9.32 -2.24 -4.23
N ALA A 56 -8.40 -1.85 -5.12
CA ALA A 56 -8.60 -2.00 -6.57
C ALA A 56 -8.76 -3.48 -6.98
N LEU A 57 -7.94 -4.36 -6.41
CA LEU A 57 -8.01 -5.81 -6.66
C LEU A 57 -9.36 -6.39 -6.26
N LEU A 58 -9.83 -6.07 -5.06
CA LEU A 58 -11.12 -6.55 -4.56
C LEU A 58 -12.30 -6.06 -5.43
N ARG A 59 -12.25 -4.81 -5.89
CA ARG A 59 -13.25 -4.27 -6.81
C ARG A 59 -13.30 -5.06 -8.12
N MET A 60 -12.15 -5.42 -8.68
CA MET A 60 -12.11 -6.21 -9.92
C MET A 60 -12.53 -7.66 -9.71
N ILE A 61 -12.07 -8.32 -8.63
CA ILE A 61 -12.31 -9.75 -8.42
C ILE A 61 -13.71 -10.00 -7.86
N VAL A 62 -14.12 -9.23 -6.86
CA VAL A 62 -15.39 -9.43 -6.14
C VAL A 62 -16.49 -8.55 -6.72
N GLY A 63 -16.18 -7.28 -6.98
CA GLY A 63 -17.14 -6.32 -7.50
C GLY A 63 -17.38 -6.40 -9.01
N GLY A 64 -16.55 -7.11 -9.75
CA GLY A 64 -16.68 -7.22 -11.20
C GLY A 64 -16.33 -5.96 -11.98
N TYR A 65 -15.66 -5.00 -11.34
CA TYR A 65 -15.26 -3.74 -11.97
C TYR A 65 -14.22 -3.97 -13.06
N ARG A 66 -14.27 -3.17 -14.13
CA ARG A 66 -13.14 -3.05 -15.04
C ARG A 66 -12.01 -2.27 -14.37
N ALA A 67 -10.78 -2.44 -14.84
CA ALA A 67 -9.60 -1.85 -14.21
C ALA A 67 -9.73 -0.32 -14.00
N GLN A 68 -10.20 0.41 -15.01
CA GLN A 68 -10.40 1.87 -14.91
C GLN A 68 -11.47 2.23 -13.89
N GLU A 69 -12.58 1.51 -13.88
CA GLU A 69 -13.67 1.72 -12.90
C GLU A 69 -13.18 1.48 -11.46
N ALA A 70 -12.33 0.46 -11.26
CA ALA A 70 -11.77 0.15 -9.97
C ALA A 70 -10.82 1.25 -9.45
N ILE A 71 -10.11 1.92 -10.37
CA ILE A 71 -9.19 3.04 -10.05
C ILE A 71 -9.97 4.32 -9.81
N ASP A 72 -11.02 4.59 -10.60
CA ASP A 72 -11.82 5.81 -10.51
C ASP A 72 -12.77 5.81 -9.31
N ALA A 73 -13.07 4.64 -8.76
CA ALA A 73 -13.93 4.51 -7.59
C ALA A 73 -13.27 5.11 -6.34
N PRO A 74 -14.06 5.74 -5.44
CA PRO A 74 -13.52 6.45 -4.28
C PRO A 74 -12.63 5.59 -3.39
N GLY A 75 -11.47 6.13 -3.00
CA GLY A 75 -10.47 5.43 -2.20
C GLY A 75 -10.59 5.67 -0.71
N LEU A 76 -10.01 4.75 0.04
CA LEU A 76 -9.76 4.90 1.48
C LEU A 76 -8.47 4.18 1.86
N HIS A 77 -7.86 4.62 2.95
CA HIS A 77 -6.78 3.87 3.60
C HIS A 77 -6.68 4.20 5.08
N SER A 78 -6.14 3.28 5.86
CA SER A 78 -5.87 3.50 7.28
C SER A 78 -4.51 4.18 7.47
N THR A 79 -4.44 5.08 8.45
CA THR A 79 -3.22 5.69 8.98
C THR A 79 -2.90 5.19 10.38
N ALA A 80 -3.53 4.09 10.81
CA ALA A 80 -3.41 3.54 12.16
C ALA A 80 -2.10 2.78 12.41
N LEU A 81 -1.23 2.66 11.43
CA LEU A 81 0.10 2.05 11.56
C LEU A 81 1.20 3.11 11.41
N PRO A 82 2.31 3.01 12.18
CA PRO A 82 3.43 3.91 12.03
C PRO A 82 4.02 3.86 10.62
N GLU A 83 4.29 5.02 10.04
CA GLU A 83 4.92 5.11 8.73
C GLU A 83 6.33 4.51 8.71
N SER A 84 6.72 3.97 7.58
CA SER A 84 8.07 3.45 7.38
C SER A 84 9.13 4.53 7.33
N PHE A 85 8.78 5.72 6.85
CA PHE A 85 9.70 6.84 6.67
C PHE A 85 9.81 7.68 7.94
N TRP A 86 11.01 8.15 8.22
CA TRP A 86 11.21 9.14 9.29
C TRP A 86 10.40 10.42 9.00
N PRO A 87 9.71 11.01 10.01
CA PRO A 87 9.72 10.72 11.45
C PRO A 87 8.78 9.61 11.91
N ARG A 88 8.21 8.80 11.04
CA ARG A 88 7.30 7.69 11.34
C ARG A 88 6.04 8.15 12.06
N THR A 89 5.37 9.09 11.43
CA THR A 89 4.10 9.62 11.94
C THR A 89 3.08 8.49 12.09
N TRP A 90 2.21 8.65 13.06
CA TRP A 90 1.20 7.67 13.40
C TRP A 90 -0.06 8.37 13.91
N THR A 91 -1.21 7.96 13.42
CA THR A 91 -2.51 8.43 13.90
C THR A 91 -3.33 7.20 14.35
N PRO A 92 -3.35 6.89 15.65
CA PRO A 92 -4.11 5.75 16.16
C PRO A 92 -5.57 5.80 15.72
N ALA A 93 -6.09 4.67 15.22
CA ALA A 93 -7.44 4.54 14.68
C ALA A 93 -7.79 5.52 13.53
N GLY A 94 -6.76 6.13 12.91
CA GLY A 94 -6.94 7.07 11.81
C GLY A 94 -7.26 6.36 10.48
N ALA A 95 -8.07 7.04 9.68
CA ALA A 95 -8.33 6.68 8.30
C ALA A 95 -8.45 7.94 7.44
N VAL A 96 -8.05 7.83 6.19
CA VAL A 96 -8.27 8.84 5.15
C VAL A 96 -9.27 8.27 4.17
N VAL A 97 -10.31 9.04 3.88
CA VAL A 97 -11.43 8.64 3.02
C VAL A 97 -11.68 9.75 2.01
N GLU A 98 -11.85 9.40 0.75
CA GLU A 98 -12.29 10.37 -0.25
C GLU A 98 -13.73 10.82 0.00
N ASP A 99 -14.00 12.13 -0.16
CA ASP A 99 -15.30 12.74 0.11
C ASP A 99 -16.47 12.06 -0.63
N ARG A 100 -16.19 11.54 -1.83
CA ARG A 100 -17.17 10.79 -2.63
C ARG A 100 -17.72 9.52 -1.99
N LEU A 101 -17.05 8.98 -0.95
CA LEU A 101 -17.59 7.85 -0.16
C LEU A 101 -18.70 8.28 0.80
N GLY A 102 -18.70 9.54 1.27
CA GLY A 102 -19.70 10.06 2.19
C GLY A 102 -21.07 10.31 1.57
N GLU A 103 -21.16 10.41 0.25
CA GLU A 103 -22.42 10.64 -0.47
C GLU A 103 -23.20 9.35 -0.76
N ALA A 104 -22.57 8.18 -0.57
CA ALA A 104 -23.11 6.86 -0.94
C ALA A 104 -23.47 5.97 0.27
N ALA A 105 -23.38 6.49 1.49
CA ALA A 105 -23.64 5.75 2.73
C ALA A 105 -24.99 6.09 3.34
#